data_130561b5bb1c1e7115be8178edd77c29
#
_entry.id   130561b5bb1c1e7115be8178edd77c29
#
_cell.length_a   1.000
_cell.length_b   1.000
_cell.length_c   1.000
_cell.angle_alpha   90.00
_cell.angle_beta   90.00
_cell.angle_gamma   90.00
#
_symmetry.space_group_name_H-M   'P 1'
#
loop_
_entity.id
_entity.type
_entity.pdbx_description
1 polymer ?
#
loop_
_entity_poly.entity_id
_entity_poly.type
_entity_poly.pdbx_seq_one_letter_code
_entity_poly.pdbx_strand_id
1 'polypeptide(L)'
;MRRLGGALAEALARDHALVLTGSQDAEPEWLKDLARQTSLQTFRWDAMDPEIGPQMMADLAGLESTGIHLSGAVIAAGVFPEQPFGTWTMEELENIWRVNSGFPMLCAQALAPRLADGSCMQFLLDTCIHQPFLKRLPYSASKSGLAALVPGLAQLLAPRIRVVGHAIGTVLHDEATDPQWLASLSLLQRSGNPEDLARSLRFASESPYLTGEIITLDGGRRWR
;
A
#
# COMPACT_ATOMS: atom_id res chain seq x y z
N MET A 1 -9.98 14.67 2.24
CA MET A 1 -8.55 14.65 1.85
C MET A 1 -8.27 13.38 1.06
N ARG A 2 -7.57 13.48 -0.05
CA ARG A 2 -7.21 12.33 -0.89
C ARG A 2 -6.15 11.49 -0.17
N ARG A 3 -6.41 10.20 0.09
CA ARG A 3 -5.43 9.29 0.67
C ARG A 3 -4.36 8.90 -0.37
N LEU A 4 -3.21 8.42 0.09
CA LEU A 4 -2.07 8.04 -0.75
C LEU A 4 -2.46 7.09 -1.91
N GLY A 5 -3.32 6.09 -1.64
CA GLY A 5 -3.81 5.18 -2.67
C GLY A 5 -4.49 5.88 -3.85
N GLY A 6 -5.32 6.91 -3.59
CA GLY A 6 -5.95 7.69 -4.66
C GLY A 6 -4.96 8.52 -5.47
N ALA A 7 -3.97 9.12 -4.81
CA ALA A 7 -2.92 9.89 -5.50
C ALA A 7 -2.02 8.96 -6.36
N LEU A 8 -1.75 7.74 -5.88
CA LEU A 8 -1.03 6.73 -6.66
C LEU A 8 -1.84 6.22 -7.85
N ALA A 9 -3.14 6.00 -7.66
CA ALA A 9 -4.01 5.58 -8.75
C ALA A 9 -3.96 6.57 -9.91
N GLU A 10 -4.01 7.87 -9.65
CA GLU A 10 -3.85 8.89 -10.71
C GLU A 10 -2.47 8.87 -11.37
N ALA A 11 -1.41 8.70 -10.60
CA ALA A 11 -0.07 8.63 -11.17
C ALA A 11 0.12 7.38 -12.06
N LEU A 12 -0.50 6.24 -11.69
CA LEU A 12 -0.41 4.98 -12.41
C LEU A 12 -1.41 4.88 -13.58
N ALA A 13 -2.52 5.60 -13.54
CA ALA A 13 -3.55 5.60 -14.60
C ALA A 13 -3.04 6.07 -15.96
N ARG A 14 -1.91 6.77 -15.99
CA ARG A 14 -1.27 7.24 -17.24
C ARG A 14 -0.79 6.08 -18.11
N ASP A 15 -0.44 4.95 -17.49
CA ASP A 15 0.22 3.83 -18.14
C ASP A 15 -0.54 2.50 -17.95
N HIS A 16 -1.56 2.46 -17.09
CA HIS A 16 -2.23 1.24 -16.68
C HIS A 16 -3.76 1.38 -16.66
N ALA A 17 -4.48 0.33 -17.08
CA ALA A 17 -5.84 0.09 -16.64
C ALA A 17 -5.84 -0.30 -15.15
N LEU A 18 -6.83 0.13 -14.39
CA LEU A 18 -6.82 -0.02 -12.95
C LEU A 18 -8.03 -0.78 -12.41
N VAL A 19 -7.77 -1.65 -11.46
CA VAL A 19 -8.78 -2.16 -10.53
C VAL A 19 -8.48 -1.57 -9.16
N LEU A 20 -9.38 -0.75 -8.63
CA LEU A 20 -9.20 -0.08 -7.34
C LEU A 20 -10.08 -0.71 -6.27
N THR A 21 -9.55 -0.80 -5.07
CA THR A 21 -10.30 -1.24 -3.90
C THR A 21 -10.21 -0.21 -2.78
N GLY A 22 -11.28 -0.05 -2.02
CA GLY A 22 -11.34 0.87 -0.90
C GLY A 22 -12.45 0.52 0.06
N SER A 23 -12.40 1.04 1.29
CA SER A 23 -13.37 0.77 2.36
C SER A 23 -14.62 1.65 2.34
N GLN A 24 -14.69 2.66 1.45
CA GLN A 24 -15.79 3.63 1.43
C GLN A 24 -16.84 3.27 0.38
N ASP A 25 -18.12 3.51 0.70
CA ASP A 25 -19.25 3.29 -0.20
C ASP A 25 -19.43 4.44 -1.21
N ALA A 26 -18.92 5.64 -0.89
CA ALA A 26 -19.06 6.80 -1.76
C ALA A 26 -17.95 6.88 -2.79
N GLU A 27 -18.33 7.04 -4.06
CA GLU A 27 -17.39 7.36 -5.13
C GLU A 27 -16.98 8.84 -5.04
N PRO A 28 -15.74 9.15 -4.62
CA PRO A 28 -15.28 10.52 -4.58
C PRO A 28 -15.15 11.09 -6.01
N GLU A 29 -15.30 12.41 -6.17
CA GLU A 29 -15.30 13.08 -7.48
C GLU A 29 -14.03 12.77 -8.29
N TRP A 30 -12.86 12.68 -7.63
CA TRP A 30 -11.60 12.31 -8.30
C TRP A 30 -11.65 10.94 -8.99
N LEU A 31 -12.49 10.02 -8.51
CA LEU A 31 -12.63 8.69 -9.11
C LEU A 31 -13.34 8.76 -10.46
N LYS A 32 -14.32 9.66 -10.59
CA LYS A 32 -15.00 9.92 -11.86
C LYS A 32 -14.06 10.55 -12.88
N ASP A 33 -13.18 11.44 -12.44
CA ASP A 33 -12.16 12.04 -13.30
C ASP A 33 -11.13 10.99 -13.75
N LEU A 34 -10.76 10.06 -12.85
CA LEU A 34 -9.87 8.95 -13.18
C LEU A 34 -10.50 8.00 -14.21
N ALA A 35 -11.77 7.67 -14.07
CA ALA A 35 -12.49 6.81 -15.00
C ALA A 35 -12.59 7.38 -16.44
N ARG A 36 -12.38 8.70 -16.62
CA ARG A 36 -12.28 9.32 -17.94
C ARG A 36 -10.89 9.16 -18.57
N GLN A 37 -9.87 8.88 -17.76
CA GLN A 37 -8.47 8.80 -18.18
C GLN A 37 -8.01 7.37 -18.47
N THR A 38 -8.59 6.38 -17.80
CA THR A 38 -8.21 4.97 -17.95
C THR A 38 -9.40 4.05 -17.77
N SER A 39 -9.27 2.81 -18.24
CA SER A 39 -10.23 1.75 -17.89
C SER A 39 -10.14 1.46 -16.40
N LEU A 40 -11.27 1.60 -15.70
CA LEU A 40 -11.34 1.54 -14.26
C LEU A 40 -12.47 0.62 -13.81
N GLN A 41 -12.15 -0.28 -12.89
CA GLN A 41 -13.15 -1.02 -12.10
C GLN A 41 -12.90 -0.76 -10.61
N THR A 42 -13.95 -0.82 -9.81
CA THR A 42 -13.86 -0.56 -8.37
C THR A 42 -14.57 -1.63 -7.57
N PHE A 43 -13.99 -2.00 -6.42
CA PHE A 43 -14.60 -2.88 -5.44
C PHE A 43 -14.53 -2.25 -4.05
N ARG A 44 -15.52 -2.54 -3.21
CA ARG A 44 -15.49 -2.18 -1.79
C ARG A 44 -14.86 -3.32 -0.99
N TRP A 45 -13.64 -3.10 -0.49
CA TRP A 45 -12.94 -4.03 0.40
C TRP A 45 -12.61 -3.33 1.72
N ASP A 46 -13.35 -3.67 2.76
CA ASP A 46 -13.16 -3.12 4.10
C ASP A 46 -12.47 -4.17 4.99
N ALA A 47 -11.29 -3.82 5.51
CA ALA A 47 -10.53 -4.67 6.41
C ALA A 47 -11.29 -5.02 7.71
N MET A 48 -12.29 -4.22 8.09
CA MET A 48 -13.10 -4.42 9.29
C MET A 48 -14.32 -5.32 9.05
N ASP A 49 -14.65 -5.63 7.79
CA ASP A 49 -15.73 -6.55 7.46
C ASP A 49 -15.29 -7.99 7.77
N PRO A 50 -16.03 -8.75 8.62
CA PRO A 50 -15.70 -10.14 8.91
C PRO A 50 -15.82 -11.07 7.69
N GLU A 51 -16.67 -10.70 6.71
CA GLU A 51 -16.90 -11.46 5.47
C GLU A 51 -16.01 -11.02 4.31
N ILE A 52 -15.00 -10.18 4.57
CA ILE A 52 -14.16 -9.62 3.50
C ILE A 52 -13.45 -10.70 2.66
N GLY A 53 -13.02 -11.79 3.26
CA GLY A 53 -12.33 -12.87 2.54
C GLY A 53 -13.20 -13.48 1.43
N PRO A 54 -14.38 -14.03 1.74
CA PRO A 54 -15.35 -14.51 0.75
C PRO A 54 -15.72 -13.45 -0.30
N GLN A 55 -15.95 -12.20 0.10
CA GLN A 55 -16.28 -11.12 -0.82
C GLN A 55 -15.15 -10.88 -1.84
N MET A 56 -13.89 -10.77 -1.38
CA MET A 56 -12.73 -10.61 -2.26
C MET A 56 -12.63 -11.72 -3.31
N MET A 57 -12.88 -12.96 -2.89
CA MET A 57 -12.85 -14.11 -3.79
C MET A 57 -13.95 -14.04 -4.85
N ALA A 58 -15.17 -13.61 -4.49
CA ALA A 58 -16.29 -13.46 -5.40
C ALA A 58 -16.04 -12.33 -6.40
N ASP A 59 -15.57 -11.16 -5.93
CA ASP A 59 -15.27 -10.00 -6.78
C ASP A 59 -14.18 -10.33 -7.80
N LEU A 60 -13.12 -11.02 -7.39
CA LEU A 60 -12.03 -11.43 -8.28
C LEU A 60 -12.46 -12.49 -9.28
N ALA A 61 -13.32 -13.44 -8.90
CA ALA A 61 -13.89 -14.40 -9.84
C ALA A 61 -14.80 -13.71 -10.87
N GLY A 62 -15.58 -12.71 -10.44
CA GLY A 62 -16.37 -11.86 -11.31
C GLY A 62 -15.47 -11.11 -12.33
N LEU A 63 -14.37 -10.54 -11.86
CA LEU A 63 -13.39 -9.86 -12.71
C LEU A 63 -12.80 -10.79 -13.79
N GLU A 64 -12.37 -11.99 -13.38
CA GLU A 64 -11.84 -13.00 -14.32
C GLU A 64 -12.86 -13.39 -15.40
N SER A 65 -14.15 -13.46 -15.04
CA SER A 65 -15.23 -13.79 -15.99
C SER A 65 -15.39 -12.74 -17.09
N THR A 66 -14.93 -11.51 -16.88
CA THR A 66 -14.91 -10.45 -17.88
C THR A 66 -13.69 -10.49 -18.81
N GLY A 67 -12.76 -11.44 -18.62
CA GLY A 67 -11.53 -11.56 -19.38
C GLY A 67 -10.42 -10.61 -18.94
N ILE A 68 -10.56 -9.93 -17.80
CA ILE A 68 -9.53 -9.05 -17.23
C ILE A 68 -8.48 -9.89 -16.49
N HIS A 69 -7.22 -9.74 -16.89
CA HIS A 69 -6.07 -10.37 -16.26
C HIS A 69 -5.22 -9.34 -15.52
N LEU A 70 -4.93 -9.61 -14.24
CA LEU A 70 -4.12 -8.72 -13.41
C LEU A 70 -2.63 -8.95 -13.70
N SER A 71 -1.91 -7.90 -14.10
CA SER A 71 -0.46 -7.93 -14.39
C SER A 71 0.40 -7.44 -13.22
N GLY A 72 -0.20 -7.01 -12.12
CA GLY A 72 0.49 -6.57 -10.91
C GLY A 72 -0.50 -6.15 -9.83
N ALA A 73 -0.01 -5.96 -8.63
CA ALA A 73 -0.80 -5.48 -7.50
C ALA A 73 0.01 -4.55 -6.60
N VAL A 74 -0.63 -3.48 -6.12
CA VAL A 74 -0.08 -2.57 -5.11
C VAL A 74 -1.00 -2.57 -3.90
N ILE A 75 -0.52 -3.05 -2.76
CA ILE A 75 -1.29 -3.16 -1.52
C ILE A 75 -0.92 -1.98 -0.61
N ALA A 76 -1.85 -1.01 -0.52
CA ALA A 76 -1.64 0.29 0.12
C ALA A 76 -2.52 0.50 1.37
N ALA A 77 -3.20 -0.53 1.85
CA ALA A 77 -4.06 -0.43 3.03
C ALA A 77 -3.28 0.00 4.28
N GLY A 78 -3.89 0.85 5.10
CA GLY A 78 -3.29 1.26 6.35
C GLY A 78 -4.05 2.34 7.08
N VAL A 79 -3.96 2.29 8.42
CA VAL A 79 -4.36 3.34 9.35
C VAL A 79 -3.14 3.83 10.12
N PHE A 80 -3.16 5.09 10.55
CA PHE A 80 -2.00 5.77 11.15
C PHE A 80 -2.39 6.51 12.44
N PRO A 81 -2.96 5.82 13.46
CA PRO A 81 -3.40 6.45 14.70
C PRO A 81 -2.22 6.88 15.56
N GLU A 82 -2.45 7.89 16.39
CA GLU A 82 -1.51 8.40 17.38
C GLU A 82 -2.19 8.51 18.72
N GLN A 83 -1.55 7.93 19.76
CA GLN A 83 -2.00 8.04 21.15
C GLN A 83 -0.80 8.01 22.11
N PRO A 84 -0.91 8.58 23.32
CA PRO A 84 0.09 8.45 24.38
C PRO A 84 0.34 6.98 24.73
N PHE A 85 1.58 6.65 25.07
CA PHE A 85 1.91 5.30 25.56
C PHE A 85 1.16 5.00 26.86
N GLY A 86 0.53 3.82 26.94
CA GLY A 86 -0.26 3.40 28.11
C GLY A 86 -1.77 3.66 27.98
N THR A 87 -2.24 4.27 26.88
CA THR A 87 -3.68 4.52 26.66
C THR A 87 -4.31 3.56 25.63
N TRP A 88 -3.53 2.71 24.98
CA TRP A 88 -4.00 1.76 23.98
C TRP A 88 -4.85 0.65 24.59
N THR A 89 -6.02 0.41 24.04
CA THR A 89 -6.84 -0.77 24.34
C THR A 89 -6.46 -1.96 23.46
N MET A 90 -6.82 -3.18 23.86
CA MET A 90 -6.59 -4.38 23.05
C MET A 90 -7.32 -4.30 21.71
N GLU A 91 -8.57 -3.82 21.71
CA GLU A 91 -9.37 -3.63 20.49
C GLU A 91 -8.67 -2.70 19.49
N GLU A 92 -8.13 -1.57 19.95
CA GLU A 92 -7.38 -0.64 19.08
C GLU A 92 -6.11 -1.28 18.52
N LEU A 93 -5.38 -2.06 19.33
CA LEU A 93 -4.20 -2.79 18.88
C LEU A 93 -4.55 -3.83 17.81
N GLU A 94 -5.61 -4.60 18.03
CA GLU A 94 -6.12 -5.60 17.07
C GLU A 94 -6.56 -4.93 15.76
N ASN A 95 -7.26 -3.80 15.83
CA ASN A 95 -7.71 -3.04 14.66
C ASN A 95 -6.52 -2.52 13.84
N ILE A 96 -5.49 -1.96 14.51
CA ILE A 96 -4.27 -1.53 13.83
C ILE A 96 -3.59 -2.69 13.12
N TRP A 97 -3.44 -3.82 13.81
CA TRP A 97 -2.83 -5.02 13.23
C TRP A 97 -3.65 -5.59 12.07
N ARG A 98 -4.96 -5.67 12.25
CA ARG A 98 -5.89 -6.15 11.21
C ARG A 98 -5.75 -5.35 9.92
N VAL A 99 -5.79 -4.02 10.01
CA VAL A 99 -5.75 -3.17 8.80
C VAL A 99 -4.35 -3.11 8.19
N ASN A 100 -3.29 -3.01 9.01
CA ASN A 100 -1.93 -2.76 8.50
C ASN A 100 -1.15 -4.00 8.13
N SER A 101 -1.54 -5.19 8.62
CA SER A 101 -0.79 -6.44 8.38
C SER A 101 -1.70 -7.58 7.95
N GLY A 102 -2.77 -7.87 8.70
CA GLY A 102 -3.68 -8.98 8.42
C GLY A 102 -4.39 -8.83 7.08
N PHE A 103 -5.01 -7.68 6.84
CA PHE A 103 -5.70 -7.41 5.58
C PHE A 103 -4.77 -7.40 4.36
N PRO A 104 -3.58 -6.77 4.38
CA PRO A 104 -2.58 -6.95 3.32
C PRO A 104 -2.21 -8.41 3.02
N MET A 105 -2.11 -9.25 4.06
CA MET A 105 -1.86 -10.69 3.87
C MET A 105 -3.04 -11.40 3.19
N LEU A 106 -4.29 -11.07 3.57
CA LEU A 106 -5.49 -11.58 2.89
C LEU A 106 -5.54 -11.13 1.42
N CYS A 107 -5.20 -9.86 1.13
CA CYS A 107 -5.09 -9.37 -0.23
C CYS A 107 -4.06 -10.19 -1.04
N ALA A 108 -2.88 -10.43 -0.48
CA ALA A 108 -1.86 -11.24 -1.13
C ALA A 108 -2.36 -12.67 -1.43
N GLN A 109 -3.03 -13.28 -0.47
CA GLN A 109 -3.58 -14.62 -0.58
C GLN A 109 -4.68 -14.72 -1.67
N ALA A 110 -5.55 -13.72 -1.75
CA ALA A 110 -6.62 -13.67 -2.76
C ALA A 110 -6.08 -13.35 -4.16
N LEU A 111 -5.10 -12.45 -4.28
CA LEU A 111 -4.55 -11.99 -5.56
C LEU A 111 -3.53 -12.94 -6.16
N ALA A 112 -2.69 -13.61 -5.35
CA ALA A 112 -1.60 -14.44 -5.85
C ALA A 112 -2.03 -15.48 -6.90
N PRO A 113 -3.11 -16.26 -6.76
CA PRO A 113 -3.51 -17.22 -7.78
C PRO A 113 -4.00 -16.59 -9.09
N ARG A 114 -4.33 -15.28 -9.08
CA ARG A 114 -4.97 -14.54 -10.18
C ARG A 114 -4.04 -13.59 -10.91
N LEU A 115 -2.86 -13.34 -10.36
CA LEU A 115 -1.83 -12.56 -11.03
C LEU A 115 -1.18 -13.39 -12.14
N ALA A 116 -0.95 -12.76 -13.30
CA ALA A 116 -0.24 -13.35 -14.42
C ALA A 116 1.21 -13.72 -14.04
N ASP A 117 1.79 -14.68 -14.73
CA ASP A 117 3.19 -15.04 -14.56
C ASP A 117 4.11 -13.85 -14.88
N GLY A 118 5.15 -13.65 -14.08
CA GLY A 118 6.05 -12.50 -14.16
C GLY A 118 5.55 -11.23 -13.46
N SER A 119 4.33 -11.24 -12.92
CA SER A 119 3.76 -10.12 -12.16
C SER A 119 4.60 -9.72 -10.96
N CYS A 120 4.41 -8.47 -10.51
CA CYS A 120 4.98 -7.95 -9.27
C CYS A 120 3.86 -7.58 -8.28
N MET A 121 3.89 -8.19 -7.09
CA MET A 121 3.07 -7.81 -5.95
C MET A 121 3.86 -6.87 -5.05
N GLN A 122 3.31 -5.69 -4.76
CA GLN A 122 4.04 -4.63 -4.09
C GLN A 122 3.30 -4.17 -2.83
N PHE A 123 4.03 -4.02 -1.72
CA PHE A 123 3.49 -3.61 -0.43
C PHE A 123 3.97 -2.23 -0.04
N LEU A 124 3.04 -1.33 0.35
CA LEU A 124 3.41 -0.05 0.93
C LEU A 124 3.69 -0.21 2.42
N LEU A 125 4.95 -0.06 2.74
CA LEU A 125 5.51 -0.01 4.08
C LEU A 125 5.77 1.45 4.49
N ASP A 126 6.41 1.63 5.62
CA ASP A 126 6.81 2.93 6.14
C ASP A 126 8.23 2.85 6.71
N THR A 127 8.96 3.95 6.71
CA THR A 127 10.30 4.04 7.30
C THR A 127 10.34 3.76 8.80
N CYS A 128 9.19 3.73 9.47
CA CYS A 128 9.07 3.29 10.85
C CYS A 128 9.55 1.83 11.09
N ILE A 129 9.70 1.02 10.05
CA ILE A 129 10.33 -0.31 10.13
C ILE A 129 11.83 -0.24 10.46
N HIS A 130 12.49 0.89 10.16
CA HIS A 130 13.89 1.14 10.49
C HIS A 130 14.02 1.92 11.80
N GLN A 131 13.14 2.91 12.01
CA GLN A 131 13.13 3.76 13.20
C GLN A 131 11.68 3.95 13.68
N PRO A 132 11.24 3.21 14.71
CA PRO A 132 9.87 3.25 15.21
C PRO A 132 9.42 4.65 15.65
N PHE A 133 8.19 5.03 15.34
CA PHE A 133 7.58 6.28 15.79
C PHE A 133 7.06 6.10 17.22
N LEU A 134 7.68 6.78 18.18
CA LEU A 134 7.40 6.59 19.60
C LEU A 134 5.94 6.85 19.99
N LYS A 135 5.28 7.82 19.36
CA LYS A 135 3.85 8.10 19.57
C LYS A 135 2.91 7.15 18.82
N ARG A 136 3.45 6.25 17.97
CA ARG A 136 2.71 5.34 17.09
C ARG A 136 3.33 3.94 17.11
N LEU A 137 3.76 3.47 18.29
CA LEU A 137 4.43 2.18 18.42
C LEU A 137 3.61 1.01 17.86
N PRO A 138 2.28 0.89 18.11
CA PRO A 138 1.48 -0.19 17.53
C PRO A 138 1.46 -0.17 16.00
N TYR A 139 1.38 1.03 15.41
CA TYR A 139 1.51 1.18 13.95
C TYR A 139 2.88 0.71 13.47
N SER A 140 3.96 1.16 14.11
CA SER A 140 5.33 0.76 13.73
C SER A 140 5.52 -0.76 13.82
N ALA A 141 5.00 -1.39 14.88
CA ALA A 141 5.02 -2.85 15.04
C ALA A 141 4.25 -3.55 13.91
N SER A 142 3.06 -3.05 13.57
CA SER A 142 2.25 -3.63 12.48
C SER A 142 2.94 -3.53 11.13
N LYS A 143 3.55 -2.38 10.80
CA LYS A 143 4.31 -2.20 9.55
C LYS A 143 5.59 -3.05 9.51
N SER A 144 6.24 -3.27 10.66
CA SER A 144 7.38 -4.21 10.77
C SER A 144 6.94 -5.66 10.54
N GLY A 145 5.78 -6.05 11.07
CA GLY A 145 5.17 -7.35 10.77
C GLY A 145 4.88 -7.53 9.28
N LEU A 146 4.31 -6.50 8.64
CA LEU A 146 4.08 -6.51 7.18
C LEU A 146 5.41 -6.61 6.40
N ALA A 147 6.46 -5.92 6.86
CA ALA A 147 7.78 -5.98 6.23
C ALA A 147 8.38 -7.40 6.23
N ALA A 148 8.17 -8.16 7.31
CA ALA A 148 8.61 -9.54 7.41
C ALA A 148 7.91 -10.48 6.40
N LEU A 149 6.69 -10.13 5.93
CA LEU A 149 5.98 -10.91 4.92
C LEU A 149 6.62 -10.80 3.53
N VAL A 150 7.29 -9.70 3.21
CA VAL A 150 7.85 -9.45 1.86
C VAL A 150 8.81 -10.55 1.44
N PRO A 151 9.90 -10.87 2.16
CA PRO A 151 10.80 -11.95 1.77
C PRO A 151 10.14 -13.34 1.86
N GLY A 152 9.23 -13.56 2.82
CA GLY A 152 8.50 -14.82 2.95
C GLY A 152 7.58 -15.10 1.76
N LEU A 153 6.81 -14.10 1.35
CA LEU A 153 5.95 -14.21 0.16
C LEU A 153 6.76 -14.32 -1.12
N ALA A 154 7.91 -13.64 -1.21
CA ALA A 154 8.81 -13.78 -2.35
C ALA A 154 9.29 -15.23 -2.54
N GLN A 155 9.68 -15.89 -1.45
CA GLN A 155 10.06 -17.31 -1.47
C GLN A 155 8.88 -18.23 -1.85
N LEU A 156 7.70 -17.96 -1.29
CA LEU A 156 6.51 -18.77 -1.50
C LEU A 156 5.97 -18.67 -2.93
N LEU A 157 6.02 -17.49 -3.54
CA LEU A 157 5.37 -17.18 -4.81
C LEU A 157 6.31 -17.25 -6.03
N ALA A 158 7.63 -17.34 -5.79
CA ALA A 158 8.61 -17.54 -6.86
C ALA A 158 8.45 -18.91 -7.53
N PRO A 159 8.79 -19.06 -8.85
CA PRO A 159 9.26 -18.01 -9.75
C PRO A 159 8.14 -17.20 -10.41
N ARG A 160 6.88 -17.51 -10.11
CA ARG A 160 5.72 -17.00 -10.84
C ARG A 160 5.43 -15.53 -10.55
N ILE A 161 5.53 -15.11 -9.27
CA ILE A 161 5.24 -13.75 -8.83
C ILE A 161 6.43 -13.22 -8.04
N ARG A 162 6.87 -12.01 -8.36
CA ARG A 162 7.85 -11.25 -7.59
C ARG A 162 7.13 -10.47 -6.49
N VAL A 163 7.79 -10.27 -5.35
CA VAL A 163 7.23 -9.52 -4.22
C VAL A 163 8.24 -8.46 -3.77
N VAL A 164 7.79 -7.21 -3.68
CA VAL A 164 8.65 -6.07 -3.31
C VAL A 164 7.92 -5.19 -2.29
N GLY A 165 8.65 -4.72 -1.27
CA GLY A 165 8.18 -3.72 -0.32
C GLY A 165 8.69 -2.32 -0.66
N HIS A 166 7.93 -1.27 -0.30
CA HIS A 166 8.36 0.12 -0.40
C HIS A 166 8.23 0.79 0.95
N ALA A 167 9.35 0.98 1.66
CA ALA A 167 9.41 1.72 2.91
C ALA A 167 9.47 3.22 2.60
N ILE A 168 8.34 3.90 2.75
CA ILE A 168 8.19 5.30 2.35
C ILE A 168 8.36 6.24 3.54
N GLY A 169 8.98 7.39 3.30
CA GLY A 169 8.96 8.53 4.19
C GLY A 169 7.67 9.34 4.04
N THR A 170 7.73 10.64 4.38
CA THR A 170 6.58 11.53 4.24
C THR A 170 6.38 11.87 2.75
N VAL A 171 5.29 11.35 2.17
CA VAL A 171 4.89 11.55 0.75
C VAL A 171 3.62 12.37 0.64
N LEU A 172 2.71 12.25 1.63
CA LEU A 172 1.52 13.08 1.76
C LEU A 172 1.45 13.66 3.17
N HIS A 173 0.98 14.89 3.27
CA HIS A 173 0.78 15.61 4.52
C HIS A 173 -0.44 16.52 4.40
N ASP A 174 -0.96 16.97 5.54
CA ASP A 174 -2.02 17.96 5.58
C ASP A 174 -1.47 19.33 5.16
N GLU A 175 -2.30 20.12 4.46
CA GLU A 175 -1.93 21.49 4.04
C GLU A 175 -1.55 22.39 5.23
N ALA A 176 -2.10 22.11 6.41
CA ALA A 176 -1.77 22.81 7.65
C ALA A 176 -0.41 22.42 8.25
N THR A 177 0.28 21.41 7.70
CA THR A 177 1.58 20.97 8.21
C THR A 177 2.66 21.93 7.79
N ASP A 178 3.46 22.41 8.76
CA ASP A 178 4.57 23.33 8.50
C ASP A 178 5.56 22.76 7.47
N PRO A 179 5.75 23.43 6.32
CA PRO A 179 6.68 22.96 5.28
C PRO A 179 8.13 22.90 5.74
N GLN A 180 8.55 23.79 6.65
CA GLN A 180 9.91 23.78 7.19
C GLN A 180 10.15 22.57 8.09
N TRP A 181 9.16 22.23 8.93
CA TRP A 181 9.21 21.03 9.72
C TRP A 181 9.25 19.76 8.83
N LEU A 182 8.43 19.68 7.78
CA LEU A 182 8.47 18.58 6.83
C LEU A 182 9.83 18.44 6.14
N ALA A 183 10.38 19.55 5.67
CA ALA A 183 11.72 19.59 5.07
C ALA A 183 12.79 19.13 6.06
N SER A 184 12.62 19.48 7.34
CA SER A 184 13.53 19.05 8.40
C SER A 184 13.55 17.55 8.64
N LEU A 185 12.55 16.78 8.21
CA LEU A 185 12.47 15.32 8.43
C LEU A 185 13.37 14.49 7.51
N SER A 186 13.92 15.06 6.43
CA SER A 186 14.74 14.32 5.48
C SER A 186 16.08 15.01 5.21
N LEU A 187 17.09 14.25 4.78
CA LEU A 187 18.38 14.81 4.35
C LEU A 187 18.23 15.65 3.08
N LEU A 188 17.27 15.33 2.22
CA LEU A 188 16.96 16.08 1.01
C LEU A 188 16.19 17.38 1.27
N GLN A 189 15.88 17.70 2.51
CA GLN A 189 15.18 18.92 2.95
C GLN A 189 13.85 19.17 2.21
N ARG A 190 13.13 18.11 1.88
CA ARG A 190 11.79 18.13 1.31
C ARG A 190 11.01 16.86 1.65
N SER A 191 9.70 16.94 1.62
CA SER A 191 8.86 15.75 1.54
C SER A 191 8.96 15.11 0.15
N GLY A 192 8.67 13.82 0.06
CA GLY A 192 8.37 13.17 -1.21
C GLY A 192 7.02 13.63 -1.76
N ASN A 193 6.68 13.14 -2.94
CA ASN A 193 5.37 13.30 -3.55
C ASN A 193 4.88 11.95 -4.13
N PRO A 194 3.60 11.82 -4.50
CA PRO A 194 3.06 10.58 -5.06
C PRO A 194 3.79 10.11 -6.32
N GLU A 195 4.30 11.01 -7.15
CA GLU A 195 5.06 10.66 -8.35
C GLU A 195 6.43 10.05 -8.02
N ASP A 196 7.10 10.49 -6.93
CA ASP A 196 8.34 9.86 -6.46
C ASP A 196 8.09 8.39 -6.13
N LEU A 197 6.96 8.08 -5.48
CA LEU A 197 6.57 6.71 -5.16
C LEU A 197 6.13 5.93 -6.40
N ALA A 198 5.34 6.53 -7.30
CA ALA A 198 4.91 5.88 -8.53
C ALA A 198 6.09 5.45 -9.41
N ARG A 199 7.16 6.24 -9.47
CA ARG A 199 8.42 5.84 -10.15
C ARG A 199 9.06 4.62 -9.51
N SER A 200 9.07 4.53 -8.17
CA SER A 200 9.58 3.37 -7.46
C SER A 200 8.75 2.11 -7.74
N LEU A 201 7.42 2.25 -7.81
CA LEU A 201 6.51 1.16 -8.16
C LEU A 201 6.75 0.67 -9.60
N ARG A 202 6.88 1.60 -10.57
CA ARG A 202 7.22 1.26 -11.96
C ARG A 202 8.56 0.55 -12.06
N PHE A 203 9.59 1.08 -11.41
CA PHE A 203 10.91 0.45 -11.35
C PHE A 203 10.85 -1.00 -10.86
N ALA A 204 10.11 -1.26 -9.78
CA ALA A 204 9.96 -2.63 -9.26
C ALA A 204 9.17 -3.52 -10.23
N SER A 205 8.13 -2.98 -10.90
CA SER A 205 7.37 -3.71 -11.92
C SER A 205 8.23 -4.12 -13.11
N GLU A 206 9.12 -3.23 -13.57
CA GLU A 206 9.96 -3.38 -14.75
C GLU A 206 11.29 -4.11 -14.47
N SER A 207 11.59 -4.43 -13.21
CA SER A 207 12.84 -5.08 -12.81
C SER A 207 12.65 -6.59 -12.59
N PRO A 208 12.83 -7.46 -13.61
CA PRO A 208 12.46 -8.87 -13.56
C PRO A 208 13.34 -9.71 -12.61
N TYR A 209 14.49 -9.21 -12.20
CA TYR A 209 15.41 -9.87 -11.26
C TYR A 209 15.28 -9.34 -9.83
N LEU A 210 14.27 -8.51 -9.53
CA LEU A 210 14.04 -7.92 -8.21
C LEU A 210 12.88 -8.64 -7.52
N THR A 211 13.14 -9.30 -6.39
CA THR A 211 12.14 -9.91 -5.50
C THR A 211 12.68 -10.05 -4.08
N GLY A 212 11.79 -10.04 -3.08
CA GLY A 212 12.14 -10.21 -1.67
C GLY A 212 12.75 -8.96 -0.99
N GLU A 213 12.92 -7.88 -1.72
CA GLU A 213 13.57 -6.66 -1.25
C GLU A 213 12.59 -5.59 -0.77
N ILE A 214 13.07 -4.72 0.12
CA ILE A 214 12.37 -3.53 0.59
C ILE A 214 13.14 -2.29 0.13
N ILE A 215 12.59 -1.62 -0.87
CA ILE A 215 13.12 -0.35 -1.38
C ILE A 215 12.73 0.77 -0.41
N THR A 216 13.72 1.48 0.16
CA THR A 216 13.44 2.63 1.02
C THR A 216 13.47 3.92 0.21
N LEU A 217 12.35 4.65 0.25
CA LEU A 217 12.13 5.92 -0.43
C LEU A 217 11.72 6.99 0.59
N ASP A 218 12.68 7.62 1.27
CA ASP A 218 12.43 8.46 2.44
C ASP A 218 13.22 9.80 2.45
N GLY A 219 13.91 10.11 1.37
CA GLY A 219 14.78 11.30 1.31
C GLY A 219 15.93 11.28 2.31
N GLY A 220 16.31 10.09 2.79
CA GLY A 220 17.34 9.90 3.81
C GLY A 220 16.84 10.12 5.25
N ARG A 221 15.52 10.11 5.49
CA ARG A 221 14.91 10.34 6.82
C ARG A 221 15.47 9.39 7.88
N ARG A 222 15.65 8.13 7.58
CA ARG A 222 16.16 7.11 8.51
C ARG A 222 17.60 7.33 9.01
N TRP A 223 18.33 8.26 8.39
CA TRP A 223 19.71 8.60 8.74
C TRP A 223 19.83 9.94 9.48
N ARG A 224 18.70 10.53 9.88
CA ARG A 224 18.65 11.85 10.52
C ARG A 224 18.41 11.84 12.05
#